data_199744ec54681e26b78118a72416462e
#
_entry.id   199744ec54681e26b78118a72416462e
#
_cell.length_a   1.000
_cell.length_b   1.000
_cell.length_c   1.000
_cell.angle_alpha   90.00
_cell.angle_beta   90.00
_cell.angle_gamma   90.00
#
_symmetry.space_group_name_H-M   'P 1'
#
loop_
_entity.id
_entity.type
_entity.pdbx_description
1 polymer ?
#
loop_
_entity_poly.entity_id
_entity_poly.type
_entity_poly.pdbx_seq_one_letter_code
_entity_poly.pdbx_strand_id
1 'polypeptide(L)'
;MKRLLRRPVILSVIFLGIALMIGLEVESAQEQLTYVGRVITIYGSTLSVEADNGNVMYFVVGRRTVYIPTRVPAIGERVEVEYYFRRGQNVAVQVRVVPSRTKT
;
A
#
# COMPACT_ATOMS: atom_id res chain seq x y z
N MET A 1 45.76 -16.70 -12.81
CA MET A 1 44.91 -17.40 -12.60
C MET A 1 44.26 -17.35 -11.37
N LYS A 2 44.73 -17.65 -10.36
CA LYS A 2 44.07 -17.61 -9.14
C LYS A 2 43.59 -16.27 -8.87
N ARG A 3 44.22 -15.26 -9.21
CA ARG A 3 43.79 -13.97 -8.96
C ARG A 3 42.46 -13.67 -9.51
N LEU A 4 42.18 -14.15 -10.68
CA LEU A 4 40.90 -13.93 -11.29
C LEU A 4 39.79 -14.41 -10.43
N LEU A 5 39.97 -15.54 -9.83
CA LEU A 5 38.92 -16.05 -8.99
C LEU A 5 38.70 -15.18 -7.79
N ARG A 6 39.76 -14.65 -7.24
CA ARG A 6 39.57 -13.84 -6.09
C ARG A 6 38.85 -12.57 -6.38
N ARG A 7 39.05 -11.93 -7.50
CA ARG A 7 38.37 -10.77 -7.83
C ARG A 7 36.89 -10.88 -7.75
N PRO A 8 36.26 -11.83 -8.39
CA PRO A 8 34.81 -11.96 -8.29
C PRO A 8 34.32 -12.13 -6.88
N VAL A 9 35.09 -12.84 -6.09
CA VAL A 9 34.67 -13.05 -4.73
C VAL A 9 34.66 -11.76 -3.96
N ILE A 10 35.64 -10.93 -4.17
CA ILE A 10 35.70 -9.68 -3.45
C ILE A 10 34.54 -8.79 -3.86
N LEU A 11 34.22 -8.76 -5.14
CA LEU A 11 33.12 -7.95 -5.59
C LEU A 11 31.83 -8.44 -4.96
N SER A 12 31.67 -9.72 -4.82
CA SER A 12 30.49 -10.25 -4.21
C SER A 12 30.33 -9.76 -2.79
N VAL A 13 31.38 -9.73 -2.05
CA VAL A 13 31.32 -9.30 -0.67
C VAL A 13 30.90 -7.84 -0.57
N ILE A 14 31.45 -7.00 -1.44
CA ILE A 14 31.11 -5.61 -1.42
C ILE A 14 29.66 -5.41 -1.77
N PHE A 15 29.19 -6.13 -2.75
CA PHE A 15 27.82 -6.00 -3.17
C PHE A 15 26.89 -6.42 -2.04
N LEU A 16 27.26 -7.42 -1.32
CA LEU A 16 26.45 -7.89 -0.22
C LEU A 16 26.35 -6.82 0.86
N GLY A 17 27.41 -6.12 1.11
CA GLY A 17 27.39 -5.08 2.10
C GLY A 17 26.43 -3.96 1.72
N ILE A 18 26.43 -3.58 0.48
CA ILE A 18 25.55 -2.55 0.03
C ILE A 18 24.11 -3.01 0.10
N ALA A 19 23.88 -4.26 -0.23
CA ALA A 19 22.54 -4.80 -0.17
C ALA A 19 22.00 -4.77 1.25
N LEU A 20 22.86 -4.98 2.22
CA LEU A 20 22.41 -4.97 3.58
C LEU A 20 21.94 -3.59 3.99
N MET A 21 22.64 -2.56 3.59
CA MET A 21 22.21 -1.23 3.93
C MET A 21 20.90 -0.89 3.26
N ILE A 22 20.76 -1.24 2.03
CA ILE A 22 19.52 -0.98 1.34
C ILE A 22 18.40 -1.79 1.97
N GLY A 23 18.71 -2.98 2.41
CA GLY A 23 17.70 -3.80 3.04
C GLY A 23 17.15 -3.18 4.29
N LEU A 24 18.00 -2.51 5.06
CA LEU A 24 17.52 -1.87 6.26
C LEU A 24 16.52 -0.79 5.93
N GLU A 25 16.78 -0.03 4.91
CA GLU A 25 15.85 1.01 4.53
C GLU A 25 14.56 0.41 4.02
N VAL A 26 14.64 -0.64 3.25
CA VAL A 26 13.46 -1.25 2.71
C VAL A 26 12.61 -1.83 3.84
N GLU A 27 13.24 -2.37 4.84
CA GLU A 27 12.48 -2.91 5.93
C GLU A 27 11.72 -1.85 6.68
N SER A 28 12.27 -0.66 6.79
CA SER A 28 11.56 0.35 7.53
C SER A 28 10.42 0.92 6.69
N ALA A 29 10.39 0.69 5.40
CA ALA A 29 9.33 1.20 4.55
C ALA A 29 8.20 0.18 4.53
N GLN A 30 7.00 0.64 4.77
CA GLN A 30 5.85 -0.24 4.73
C GLN A 30 5.49 -0.54 3.28
N GLU A 31 5.12 -1.76 3.02
CA GLU A 31 4.70 -2.14 1.70
C GLU A 31 3.32 -1.57 1.48
N GLN A 32 3.12 -0.83 0.41
CA GLN A 32 1.83 -0.26 0.11
C GLN A 32 1.06 -1.16 -0.82
N LEU A 33 -0.18 -1.39 -0.47
CA LEU A 33 -1.06 -2.24 -1.22
C LEU A 33 -2.21 -1.41 -1.74
N THR A 34 -2.96 -1.95 -2.66
CA THR A 34 -4.07 -1.22 -3.26
C THR A 34 -5.33 -2.09 -3.25
N TYR A 35 -6.44 -1.48 -2.90
CA TYR A 35 -7.72 -2.17 -2.88
C TYR A 35 -8.74 -1.29 -3.58
N VAL A 36 -9.49 -1.87 -4.51
CA VAL A 36 -10.46 -1.10 -5.29
C VAL A 36 -11.84 -1.68 -5.02
N GLY A 37 -12.78 -0.83 -4.76
CA GLY A 37 -14.12 -1.28 -4.50
C GLY A 37 -15.06 -0.12 -4.24
N ARG A 38 -16.19 -0.43 -3.63
CA ARG A 38 -17.21 0.57 -3.39
C ARG A 38 -17.36 0.78 -1.89
N VAL A 39 -17.52 2.02 -1.50
CA VAL A 39 -17.65 2.33 -0.07
C VAL A 39 -18.96 1.81 0.44
N ILE A 40 -18.93 1.02 1.49
CA ILE A 40 -20.12 0.51 2.12
C ILE A 40 -20.49 1.37 3.30
N THR A 41 -19.54 1.66 4.15
CA THR A 41 -19.80 2.50 5.32
C THR A 41 -18.55 3.29 5.66
N ILE A 42 -18.77 4.39 6.36
CA ILE A 42 -17.71 5.16 6.94
C ILE A 42 -18.21 5.50 8.32
N TYR A 43 -17.52 5.02 9.33
CA TYR A 43 -17.98 5.26 10.67
C TYR A 43 -16.77 5.51 11.56
N GLY A 44 -16.69 6.70 12.14
CA GLY A 44 -15.57 7.02 12.98
C GLY A 44 -14.29 6.98 12.16
N SER A 45 -13.36 6.17 12.57
CA SER A 45 -12.10 6.05 11.87
C SER A 45 -12.04 4.76 11.04
N THR A 46 -13.17 4.22 10.67
CA THR A 46 -13.20 2.98 9.90
C THR A 46 -13.92 3.19 8.58
N LEU A 47 -13.27 2.76 7.51
CA LEU A 47 -13.82 2.80 6.17
C LEU A 47 -13.97 1.36 5.70
N SER A 48 -15.16 0.98 5.26
CA SER A 48 -15.41 -0.37 4.76
C SER A 48 -15.62 -0.31 3.25
N VAL A 49 -14.89 -1.12 2.54
CA VAL A 49 -14.93 -1.13 1.07
C VAL A 49 -15.17 -2.54 0.58
N GLU A 50 -16.12 -2.69 -0.31
CA GLU A 50 -16.46 -3.98 -0.88
C GLU A 50 -15.93 -4.05 -2.31
N ALA A 51 -15.11 -5.04 -2.57
CA ALA A 51 -14.58 -5.25 -3.92
C ALA A 51 -15.64 -5.87 -4.80
N ASP A 52 -15.37 -5.90 -6.10
CA ASP A 52 -16.33 -6.44 -7.05
C ASP A 52 -16.65 -7.90 -6.78
N ASN A 53 -15.74 -8.62 -6.18
CA ASN A 53 -16.00 -10.03 -5.91
C ASN A 53 -16.75 -10.23 -4.59
N GLY A 54 -17.17 -9.15 -3.96
CA GLY A 54 -17.94 -9.26 -2.72
C GLY A 54 -17.15 -9.24 -1.44
N ASN A 55 -15.83 -9.26 -1.54
CA ASN A 55 -15.02 -9.25 -0.32
C ASN A 55 -15.00 -7.85 0.26
N VAL A 56 -15.12 -7.77 1.57
CA VAL A 56 -15.16 -6.50 2.26
C VAL A 56 -13.89 -6.35 3.08
N MET A 57 -13.26 -5.20 2.97
CA MET A 57 -12.10 -4.91 3.80
C MET A 57 -12.34 -3.65 4.59
N TYR A 58 -11.78 -3.65 5.80
CA TYR A 58 -11.94 -2.53 6.69
C TYR A 58 -10.60 -1.80 6.79
N PHE A 59 -10.62 -0.49 6.69
CA PHE A 59 -9.42 0.32 6.73
C PHE A 59 -9.52 1.33 7.84
N VAL A 60 -8.40 1.58 8.50
CA VAL A 60 -8.35 2.63 9.51
C VAL A 60 -8.01 3.91 8.77
N VAL A 61 -8.82 4.94 8.95
CA VAL A 61 -8.58 6.24 8.34
C VAL A 61 -8.40 7.25 9.45
N GLY A 62 -7.66 8.31 9.18
CA GLY A 62 -7.41 9.29 10.19
C GLY A 62 -6.86 10.56 9.59
N ARG A 63 -6.23 11.37 10.43
CA ARG A 63 -5.76 12.64 9.98
C ARG A 63 -4.76 12.56 8.87
N ARG A 64 -3.97 11.50 8.81
CA ARG A 64 -2.95 11.39 7.78
C ARG A 64 -3.44 10.75 6.52
N THR A 65 -4.69 10.30 6.48
CA THR A 65 -5.24 9.71 5.27
C THR A 65 -5.54 10.82 4.28
N VAL A 66 -5.05 10.69 3.08
CA VAL A 66 -5.25 11.69 2.05
C VAL A 66 -6.43 11.30 1.20
N TYR A 67 -7.37 12.22 0.99
CA TYR A 67 -8.54 11.96 0.15
C TYR A 67 -8.43 12.73 -1.14
N ILE A 68 -8.72 12.08 -2.25
CA ILE A 68 -8.69 12.69 -3.57
C ILE A 68 -9.99 12.39 -4.29
N PRO A 69 -10.81 13.37 -4.55
CA PRO A 69 -10.64 14.78 -4.22
C PRO A 69 -10.66 15.00 -2.72
N THR A 70 -10.40 16.19 -2.29
CA THR A 70 -10.24 16.48 -0.87
C THR A 70 -11.58 16.45 -0.17
N ARG A 71 -12.12 15.29 0.02
CA ARG A 71 -13.34 15.10 0.77
C ARG A 71 -13.50 13.61 1.04
N VAL A 72 -14.21 13.30 2.07
CA VAL A 72 -14.48 11.92 2.42
C VAL A 72 -15.45 11.36 1.38
N PRO A 73 -15.19 10.18 0.84
CA PRO A 73 -16.08 9.64 -0.18
C PRO A 73 -17.43 9.27 0.42
N ALA A 74 -18.45 9.28 -0.41
CA ALA A 74 -19.78 8.94 0.03
C ALA A 74 -20.00 7.44 -0.11
N ILE A 75 -20.97 6.94 0.64
CA ILE A 75 -21.34 5.54 0.53
C ILE A 75 -21.81 5.28 -0.89
N GLY A 76 -21.34 4.20 -1.46
CA GLY A 76 -21.66 3.83 -2.83
C GLY A 76 -20.65 4.27 -3.85
N GLU A 77 -19.75 5.17 -3.49
CA GLU A 77 -18.77 5.63 -4.45
C GLU A 77 -17.66 4.60 -4.62
N ARG A 78 -17.11 4.53 -5.82
CA ARG A 78 -16.04 3.62 -6.09
C ARG A 78 -14.74 4.30 -5.73
N VAL A 79 -13.89 3.61 -5.01
CA VAL A 79 -12.63 4.19 -4.53
C VAL A 79 -11.48 3.23 -4.74
N GLU A 80 -10.30 3.81 -4.79
CA GLU A 80 -9.08 3.06 -4.83
C GLU A 80 -8.34 3.44 -3.56
N VAL A 81 -8.09 2.48 -2.70
CA VAL A 81 -7.47 2.72 -1.40
C VAL A 81 -6.05 2.21 -1.41
N GLU A 82 -5.09 3.10 -1.12
CA GLU A 82 -3.73 2.67 -0.94
C GLU A 82 -3.54 2.54 0.56
N TYR A 83 -3.04 1.42 0.99
CA TYR A 83 -2.96 1.13 2.40
C TYR A 83 -1.75 0.27 2.72
N TYR A 84 -1.44 0.13 3.99
CA TYR A 84 -0.42 -0.80 4.44
C TYR A 84 -0.97 -1.52 5.65
N PHE A 85 -0.39 -2.68 5.92
CA PHE A 85 -0.84 -3.49 7.04
C PHE A 85 0.10 -3.26 8.21
N ARG A 86 -0.44 -2.95 9.35
CA ARG A 86 0.37 -2.69 10.51
C ARG A 86 -0.39 -3.06 11.77
N ARG A 87 0.23 -3.91 12.57
CA ARG A 87 -0.35 -4.32 13.85
C ARG A 87 -1.76 -4.86 13.71
N GLY A 88 -1.96 -5.69 12.71
CA GLY A 88 -3.25 -6.31 12.52
C GLY A 88 -4.30 -5.44 11.87
N GLN A 89 -3.93 -4.27 11.40
CA GLN A 89 -4.88 -3.36 10.79
C GLN A 89 -4.42 -2.90 9.44
N ASN A 90 -5.39 -2.63 8.56
CA ASN A 90 -5.10 -2.06 7.27
C ASN A 90 -5.24 -0.56 7.43
N VAL A 91 -4.16 0.17 7.27
CA VAL A 91 -4.16 1.61 7.50
C VAL A 91 -4.19 2.31 6.15
N ALA A 92 -5.23 3.10 5.90
CA ALA A 92 -5.38 3.77 4.62
C ALA A 92 -4.48 4.99 4.56
N VAL A 93 -3.68 5.06 3.51
CA VAL A 93 -2.81 6.18 3.29
C VAL A 93 -3.50 7.16 2.37
N GLN A 94 -4.15 6.66 1.34
CA GLN A 94 -4.81 7.51 0.36
C GLN A 94 -6.08 6.84 -0.12
N VAL A 95 -7.15 7.60 -0.21
CA VAL A 95 -8.42 7.11 -0.72
C VAL A 95 -8.80 8.00 -1.88
N ARG A 96 -8.85 7.43 -3.07
CA ARG A 96 -9.13 8.20 -4.28
C ARG A 96 -10.44 7.74 -4.87
N VAL A 97 -11.35 8.67 -5.10
CA VAL A 97 -12.61 8.35 -5.73
C VAL A 97 -12.35 8.19 -7.23
N VAL A 98 -12.79 7.08 -7.77
CA VAL A 98 -12.58 6.83 -9.19
C VAL A 98 -13.93 6.80 -9.89
N PRO A 99 -13.96 7.15 -11.15
CA PRO A 99 -15.24 7.17 -11.87
C PRO A 99 -15.81 5.78 -12.02
N SER A 100 -17.11 5.72 -11.99
CA SER A 100 -17.77 4.47 -12.21
C SER A 100 -17.72 4.15 -13.68
N ARG A 101 -17.45 2.91 -14.00
CA ARG A 101 -17.39 2.58 -15.34
C ARG A 101 -18.63 2.12 -15.87
N THR A 102 -19.53 1.97 -15.14
CA THR A 102 -20.72 1.48 -15.59
C THR A 102 -21.39 2.29 -16.51
N LYS A 103 -21.15 3.29 -16.69
CA LYS A 103 -21.86 4.08 -17.43
C LYS A 103 -21.85 3.72 -18.69
N THR A 104 -21.85 3.44 -19.21
CA THR A 104 -21.71 3.11 -20.41
C THR A 104 -22.40 2.94 -21.08
#